data_4858b8d980446622efb5f3bbfc78b721
#
_entry.id   4858b8d980446622efb5f3bbfc78b721
#
_cell.length_a   1.000
_cell.length_b   1.000
_cell.length_c   1.000
_cell.angle_alpha   90.00
_cell.angle_beta   90.00
_cell.angle_gamma   90.00
#
_symmetry.space_group_name_H-M   'P 1'
#
loop_
_entity.id
_entity.type
_entity.pdbx_description
1 polymer ?
#
loop_
_entity_poly.entity_id
_entity_poly.type
_entity_poly.pdbx_seq_one_letter_code
_entity_poly.pdbx_strand_id
1 'polypeptide(L)'
;MTNTVALDDQRVMDLGRSAEFQLAAQSFPHFLNHVYIMEPPPGRGRIRFEKWPHLMELAAAMEDHTWIAYLKARQLGFSWLAAARAAWVMRFQPGSLSLMLSRGENESNALLSKSKFILKELPPSWQLPFGTDSRRELTYPDAQNASILALPATEDAGRGLTASLVIQDEADFHEYDAASVAAIEPSVNAGGQVIRGSTINKRKAVSVFRETFVGSPANGWHRLFAGWDARPGRDEEWYNRTKASIPVLDLTGLTPDLFMEQEYPHTIDEALKPARASSAFDPDALEDLKMYTRNPVITRGPIRIFQKWVPGRRYMAATDPSAGVGGDFGVTVILDQASGYVVASIMSKHLTASDLAWHSVEMLRLYQSPIWGIEDNGIGRACIDTAQELDYSNLYKRSAGRNVKKTGWHTDTRSHYVLWDDLKEAFKARLITIPDADGLAQFTTMITDENGWTQAQRGAHDDFPTAVAIAWQMRKHASSGMNQVVVLKSRWG
;
A
#
# COMPACT_ATOMS: atom_id res chain seq x y z
N MET A 1 54.81 48.49 1.31
CA MET A 1 54.43 48.27 -0.10
C MET A 1 53.86 46.91 -0.24
N THR A 2 52.53 46.84 -0.24
CA THR A 2 51.76 45.61 -0.42
C THR A 2 51.61 45.33 -1.91
N ASN A 3 52.36 44.35 -2.39
CA ASN A 3 52.25 43.86 -3.77
C ASN A 3 50.91 43.17 -3.91
N THR A 4 49.90 43.85 -4.40
CA THR A 4 48.65 43.25 -4.91
C THR A 4 48.97 42.68 -6.28
N VAL A 5 49.26 41.39 -6.36
CA VAL A 5 49.31 40.67 -7.65
C VAL A 5 47.90 40.65 -8.21
N ALA A 6 47.65 41.45 -9.25
CA ALA A 6 46.44 41.32 -10.04
C ALA A 6 46.45 39.92 -10.67
N LEU A 7 45.50 39.08 -10.27
CA LEU A 7 45.24 37.80 -10.93
C LEU A 7 44.78 38.11 -12.36
N ASP A 8 45.44 37.52 -13.34
CA ASP A 8 44.99 37.54 -14.74
C ASP A 8 43.54 37.03 -14.84
N ASP A 9 42.69 37.73 -15.60
CA ASP A 9 41.27 37.39 -15.76
C ASP A 9 41.08 35.92 -16.16
N GLN A 10 42.01 35.35 -16.92
CA GLN A 10 41.97 33.92 -17.28
C GLN A 10 42.17 33.02 -16.06
N ARG A 11 43.06 33.33 -15.16
CA ARG A 11 43.30 32.59 -13.90
C ARG A 11 42.10 32.69 -12.94
N VAL A 12 41.46 33.84 -12.87
CA VAL A 12 40.23 34.01 -12.06
C VAL A 12 39.11 33.17 -12.62
N MET A 13 38.93 33.13 -13.96
CA MET A 13 37.95 32.27 -14.63
C MET A 13 38.24 30.77 -14.44
N ASP A 14 39.50 30.37 -14.52
CA ASP A 14 39.89 28.95 -14.34
C ASP A 14 39.73 28.50 -12.87
N LEU A 15 40.01 29.37 -11.90
CA LEU A 15 39.73 29.12 -10.49
C LEU A 15 38.21 29.02 -10.24
N GLY A 16 37.42 29.92 -10.84
CA GLY A 16 35.95 29.86 -10.75
C GLY A 16 35.39 28.57 -11.33
N ARG A 17 35.87 28.16 -12.52
CA ARG A 17 35.45 26.86 -13.15
C ARG A 17 35.85 25.67 -12.29
N SER A 18 37.02 25.69 -11.65
CA SER A 18 37.45 24.63 -10.72
C SER A 18 36.59 24.60 -9.46
N ALA A 19 36.24 25.77 -8.89
CA ALA A 19 35.37 25.85 -7.73
C ALA A 19 33.95 25.32 -8.02
N GLU A 20 33.36 25.70 -9.16
CA GLU A 20 32.07 25.19 -9.60
C GLU A 20 32.04 23.66 -9.80
N PHE A 21 33.10 23.11 -10.38
CA PHE A 21 33.29 21.67 -10.51
C PHE A 21 33.31 20.96 -9.16
N GLN A 22 34.06 21.53 -8.18
CA GLN A 22 34.15 20.97 -6.83
C GLN A 22 32.79 21.02 -6.10
N LEU A 23 32.07 22.12 -6.20
CA LEU A 23 30.74 22.25 -5.61
C LEU A 23 29.75 21.26 -6.24
N ALA A 24 29.80 21.13 -7.56
CA ALA A 24 28.93 20.14 -8.26
C ALA A 24 29.30 18.69 -7.92
N ALA A 25 30.57 18.38 -7.67
CA ALA A 25 31.06 17.07 -7.26
C ALA A 25 30.62 16.72 -5.82
N GLN A 26 30.52 17.72 -4.95
CA GLN A 26 30.15 17.54 -3.54
C GLN A 26 28.65 17.56 -3.29
N SER A 27 27.86 18.19 -4.17
CA SER A 27 26.41 18.33 -3.98
C SER A 27 25.65 18.07 -5.27
N PHE A 28 24.80 17.06 -5.22
CA PHE A 28 23.90 16.76 -6.32
C PHE A 28 22.88 17.89 -6.61
N PRO A 29 22.23 18.53 -5.60
CA PRO A 29 21.42 19.73 -5.84
C PRO A 29 22.18 20.89 -6.51
N HIS A 30 23.48 21.07 -6.20
CA HIS A 30 24.31 22.06 -6.87
C HIS A 30 24.59 21.67 -8.33
N PHE A 31 24.90 20.40 -8.59
CA PHE A 31 25.09 19.87 -9.95
C PHE A 31 23.93 20.18 -10.89
N LEU A 32 22.68 20.18 -10.38
CA LEU A 32 21.48 20.48 -11.17
C LEU A 32 21.49 21.88 -11.80
N ASN A 33 22.36 22.82 -11.34
CA ASN A 33 22.56 24.13 -11.99
C ASN A 33 23.16 24.00 -13.40
N HIS A 34 23.85 22.89 -13.68
CA HIS A 34 24.57 22.64 -14.93
C HIS A 34 23.83 21.62 -15.82
N VAL A 35 22.66 21.13 -15.38
CA VAL A 35 21.88 20.13 -16.11
C VAL A 35 20.95 20.80 -17.13
N TYR A 36 20.98 20.27 -18.34
CA TYR A 36 20.01 20.58 -19.39
C TYR A 36 19.13 19.37 -19.64
N ILE A 37 17.89 19.61 -20.04
CA ILE A 37 16.92 18.60 -20.42
C ILE A 37 16.34 18.91 -21.79
N MET A 38 15.68 17.92 -22.40
CA MET A 38 15.02 18.08 -23.70
C MET A 38 13.52 17.96 -23.56
N GLU A 39 12.79 19.00 -23.90
CA GLU A 39 11.35 18.96 -24.09
C GLU A 39 11.05 18.77 -25.58
N PRO A 40 10.46 17.66 -26.01
CA PRO A 40 10.13 17.46 -27.44
C PRO A 40 9.06 18.47 -27.90
N PRO A 41 9.02 18.81 -29.20
CA PRO A 41 7.99 19.69 -29.75
C PRO A 41 6.56 19.18 -29.43
N PRO A 42 5.60 20.06 -29.14
CA PRO A 42 5.68 21.54 -29.18
C PRO A 42 6.34 22.19 -27.94
N GLY A 43 7.10 21.44 -27.14
CA GLY A 43 7.85 21.97 -26.01
C GLY A 43 9.00 22.88 -26.41
N ARG A 44 9.74 23.36 -25.41
CA ARG A 44 10.76 24.40 -25.55
C ARG A 44 12.13 23.91 -26.08
N GLY A 45 12.25 22.64 -26.44
CA GLY A 45 13.50 22.03 -26.90
C GLY A 45 14.50 21.84 -25.76
N ARG A 46 15.77 22.22 -25.99
CA ARG A 46 16.81 22.18 -24.97
C ARG A 46 16.63 23.31 -23.94
N ILE A 47 16.37 22.98 -22.71
CA ILE A 47 16.19 23.94 -21.60
C ILE A 47 17.03 23.52 -20.39
N ARG A 48 17.30 24.49 -19.49
CA ARG A 48 17.89 24.16 -18.19
C ARG A 48 16.90 23.37 -17.35
N PHE A 49 17.42 22.47 -16.51
CA PHE A 49 16.61 21.74 -15.53
C PHE A 49 15.91 22.74 -14.60
N GLU A 50 14.59 22.69 -14.59
CA GLU A 50 13.77 23.55 -13.72
C GLU A 50 13.69 22.96 -12.32
N LYS A 51 14.12 23.74 -11.34
CA LYS A 51 14.20 23.33 -9.93
C LYS A 51 12.87 23.53 -9.22
N TRP A 52 11.89 22.72 -9.60
CA TRP A 52 10.60 22.73 -8.91
C TRP A 52 10.77 22.26 -7.45
N PRO A 53 10.00 22.82 -6.47
CA PRO A 53 10.19 22.53 -5.04
C PRO A 53 10.22 21.03 -4.72
N HIS A 54 9.28 20.23 -5.22
CA HIS A 54 9.22 18.79 -4.99
C HIS A 54 10.41 18.03 -5.59
N LEU A 55 11.00 18.50 -6.69
CA LEU A 55 12.21 17.90 -7.25
C LEU A 55 13.46 18.25 -6.42
N MET A 56 13.49 19.43 -5.85
CA MET A 56 14.60 19.83 -4.96
C MET A 56 14.52 19.13 -3.62
N GLU A 57 13.33 18.88 -3.08
CA GLU A 57 13.10 18.05 -1.90
C GLU A 57 13.59 16.62 -2.13
N LEU A 58 13.23 16.02 -3.28
CA LEU A 58 13.70 14.69 -3.65
C LEU A 58 15.23 14.69 -3.89
N ALA A 59 15.79 15.73 -4.51
CA ALA A 59 17.24 15.83 -4.73
C ALA A 59 18.02 15.92 -3.40
N ALA A 60 17.49 16.63 -2.40
CA ALA A 60 18.06 16.67 -1.06
C ALA A 60 17.96 15.29 -0.38
N ALA A 61 16.79 14.64 -0.46
CA ALA A 61 16.63 13.29 0.07
C ALA A 61 17.58 12.26 -0.57
N MET A 62 17.96 12.45 -1.84
CA MET A 62 18.98 11.61 -2.50
C MET A 62 20.40 11.78 -1.92
N GLU A 63 20.69 12.87 -1.18
CA GLU A 63 21.95 13.02 -0.45
C GLU A 63 21.89 12.33 0.92
N ASP A 64 20.72 12.36 1.59
CA ASP A 64 20.58 11.97 2.99
C ASP A 64 20.12 10.52 3.20
N HIS A 65 19.47 9.91 2.20
CA HIS A 65 18.81 8.60 2.36
C HIS A 65 19.27 7.57 1.32
N THR A 66 19.49 6.35 1.80
CA THR A 66 19.89 5.22 0.96
C THR A 66 18.72 4.58 0.23
N TRP A 67 17.53 4.52 0.87
CA TRP A 67 16.35 3.88 0.35
C TRP A 67 15.21 4.89 0.24
N ILE A 68 14.79 5.20 -1.00
CA ILE A 68 13.79 6.25 -1.27
C ILE A 68 12.63 5.67 -2.06
N ALA A 69 11.41 5.86 -1.55
CA ALA A 69 10.15 5.59 -2.22
C ALA A 69 9.44 6.92 -2.54
N TYR A 70 9.33 7.24 -3.82
CA TYR A 70 8.72 8.48 -4.30
C TYR A 70 7.39 8.19 -5.00
N LEU A 71 6.30 8.42 -4.31
CA LEU A 71 4.95 8.38 -4.86
C LEU A 71 4.63 9.73 -5.52
N LYS A 72 4.29 9.72 -6.79
CA LYS A 72 4.17 10.94 -7.58
C LYS A 72 2.99 10.90 -8.54
N ALA A 73 2.46 12.06 -8.90
CA ALA A 73 1.66 12.19 -10.11
C ALA A 73 2.54 12.09 -11.37
N ARG A 74 1.91 11.88 -12.50
CA ARG A 74 2.58 11.82 -13.81
C ARG A 74 3.18 13.15 -14.22
N GLN A 75 4.29 13.09 -14.98
CA GLN A 75 4.94 14.24 -15.61
C GLN A 75 5.44 15.32 -14.63
N LEU A 76 5.90 14.91 -13.46
CA LEU A 76 6.51 15.77 -12.44
C LEU A 76 8.04 15.89 -12.54
N GLY A 77 8.65 15.48 -13.65
CA GLY A 77 10.10 15.64 -13.88
C GLY A 77 10.97 14.55 -13.25
N PHE A 78 10.40 13.56 -12.56
CA PHE A 78 11.16 12.49 -11.88
C PHE A 78 12.17 11.79 -12.77
N SER A 79 11.78 11.32 -13.97
CA SER A 79 12.68 10.59 -14.86
C SER A 79 13.91 11.39 -15.29
N TRP A 80 13.79 12.72 -15.43
CA TRP A 80 14.93 13.59 -15.69
C TRP A 80 15.82 13.79 -14.47
N LEU A 81 15.24 13.95 -13.27
CA LEU A 81 15.98 14.04 -12.01
C LEU A 81 16.74 12.74 -11.72
N ALA A 82 16.08 11.59 -11.88
CA ALA A 82 16.69 10.27 -11.71
C ALA A 82 17.84 10.04 -12.70
N ALA A 83 17.65 10.42 -13.97
CA ALA A 83 18.69 10.37 -14.99
C ALA A 83 19.86 11.30 -14.67
N ALA A 84 19.59 12.49 -14.09
CA ALA A 84 20.62 13.41 -13.62
C ALA A 84 21.39 12.82 -12.43
N ARG A 85 20.72 12.10 -11.50
CA ARG A 85 21.39 11.42 -10.39
C ARG A 85 22.35 10.35 -10.90
N ALA A 86 21.93 9.51 -11.84
CA ALA A 86 22.80 8.51 -12.45
C ALA A 86 23.98 9.14 -13.20
N ALA A 87 23.75 10.23 -13.94
CA ALA A 87 24.81 10.99 -14.60
C ALA A 87 25.80 11.58 -13.61
N TRP A 88 25.34 12.11 -12.47
CA TRP A 88 26.16 12.62 -11.39
C TRP A 88 27.02 11.51 -10.77
N VAL A 89 26.43 10.38 -10.43
CA VAL A 89 27.14 9.21 -9.87
C VAL A 89 28.24 8.75 -10.84
N MET A 90 27.91 8.54 -12.13
CA MET A 90 28.87 8.12 -13.15
C MET A 90 30.01 9.12 -13.33
N ARG A 91 29.71 10.44 -13.20
CA ARG A 91 30.71 11.48 -13.44
C ARG A 91 31.65 11.72 -12.26
N PHE A 92 31.13 11.62 -11.04
CA PHE A 92 31.85 12.05 -9.82
C PHE A 92 32.21 10.91 -8.86
N GLN A 93 31.71 9.68 -9.12
CA GLN A 93 32.06 8.50 -8.32
C GLN A 93 32.78 7.45 -9.20
N PRO A 94 34.10 7.48 -9.29
CA PRO A 94 34.87 6.56 -10.12
C PRO A 94 34.58 5.08 -9.74
N GLY A 95 34.47 4.21 -10.75
CA GLY A 95 34.20 2.80 -10.57
C GLY A 95 32.73 2.46 -10.22
N SER A 96 31.85 3.46 -10.19
CA SER A 96 30.42 3.25 -9.86
C SER A 96 29.68 2.50 -10.95
N LEU A 97 28.68 1.71 -10.54
CA LEU A 97 27.67 1.12 -11.41
C LEU A 97 26.28 1.65 -11.04
N SER A 98 25.59 2.27 -11.97
CA SER A 98 24.20 2.67 -11.85
C SER A 98 23.32 1.76 -12.66
N LEU A 99 22.29 1.14 -12.06
CA LEU A 99 21.28 0.34 -12.73
C LEU A 99 20.00 1.17 -12.92
N MET A 100 19.52 1.23 -14.15
CA MET A 100 18.28 1.92 -14.50
C MET A 100 17.23 0.91 -14.96
N LEU A 101 16.20 0.70 -14.14
CA LEU A 101 15.11 -0.22 -14.42
C LEU A 101 13.82 0.57 -14.72
N SER A 102 13.05 0.06 -15.65
CA SER A 102 11.69 0.51 -15.92
C SER A 102 10.85 -0.68 -16.38
N ARG A 103 9.54 -0.47 -16.56
CA ARG A 103 8.61 -1.57 -16.86
C ARG A 103 8.98 -2.40 -18.09
N GLY A 104 9.74 -1.83 -19.05
CA GLY A 104 10.18 -2.51 -20.24
C GLY A 104 11.54 -2.02 -20.75
N GLU A 105 12.08 -2.73 -21.75
CA GLU A 105 13.39 -2.42 -22.34
C GLU A 105 13.43 -1.03 -22.99
N ASN A 106 12.36 -0.66 -23.70
CA ASN A 106 12.30 0.63 -24.38
C ASN A 106 12.30 1.79 -23.39
N GLU A 107 11.58 1.65 -22.29
CA GLU A 107 11.47 2.65 -21.25
C GLU A 107 12.78 2.79 -20.46
N SER A 108 13.47 1.68 -20.15
CA SER A 108 14.79 1.74 -19.50
C SER A 108 15.85 2.35 -20.41
N ASN A 109 15.84 2.02 -21.71
CA ASN A 109 16.72 2.64 -22.71
C ASN A 109 16.44 4.15 -22.87
N ALA A 110 15.15 4.55 -22.82
CA ALA A 110 14.79 5.98 -22.85
C ALA A 110 15.28 6.73 -21.62
N LEU A 111 15.27 6.09 -20.44
CA LEU A 111 15.80 6.65 -19.21
C LEU A 111 17.34 6.83 -19.31
N LEU A 112 18.06 5.82 -19.78
CA LEU A 112 19.50 5.91 -20.04
C LEU A 112 19.82 7.03 -21.05
N SER A 113 19.01 7.18 -22.10
CA SER A 113 19.20 8.23 -23.10
C SER A 113 19.14 9.64 -22.52
N LYS A 114 18.35 9.85 -21.44
CA LYS A 114 18.32 11.11 -20.71
C LYS A 114 19.64 11.37 -19.98
N SER A 115 20.21 10.34 -19.31
CA SER A 115 21.53 10.46 -18.66
C SER A 115 22.63 10.78 -19.68
N LYS A 116 22.60 10.10 -20.83
CA LYS A 116 23.51 10.36 -21.94
C LYS A 116 23.42 11.81 -22.45
N PHE A 117 22.19 12.30 -22.62
CA PHE A 117 21.96 13.70 -23.02
C PHE A 117 22.55 14.65 -21.99
N ILE A 118 22.29 14.46 -20.71
CA ILE A 118 22.82 15.29 -19.61
C ILE A 118 24.35 15.30 -19.65
N LEU A 119 25.01 14.13 -19.73
CA LEU A 119 26.45 13.99 -19.74
C LEU A 119 27.09 14.71 -20.94
N LYS A 120 26.44 14.69 -22.13
CA LYS A 120 26.89 15.41 -23.32
C LYS A 120 26.68 16.93 -23.26
N GLU A 121 25.74 17.39 -22.45
CA GLU A 121 25.42 18.81 -22.28
C GLU A 121 26.14 19.48 -21.09
N LEU A 122 26.97 18.73 -20.34
CA LEU A 122 27.80 19.28 -19.29
C LEU A 122 28.83 20.28 -19.88
N PRO A 123 29.36 21.19 -19.06
CA PRO A 123 30.47 22.05 -19.51
C PRO A 123 31.59 21.21 -20.16
N PRO A 124 32.20 21.66 -21.28
CA PRO A 124 33.17 20.86 -22.01
C PRO A 124 34.35 20.35 -21.14
N SER A 125 34.80 21.14 -20.16
CA SER A 125 35.84 20.72 -19.20
C SER A 125 35.40 19.63 -18.21
N TRP A 126 34.09 19.34 -18.11
CA TRP A 126 33.52 18.30 -17.25
C TRP A 126 33.20 17.01 -18.00
N GLN A 127 33.20 17.05 -19.33
CA GLN A 127 32.92 15.89 -20.15
C GLN A 127 34.09 14.92 -20.17
N LEU A 128 33.77 13.62 -20.19
CA LEU A 128 34.74 12.55 -20.43
C LEU A 128 34.33 11.79 -21.68
N PRO A 129 35.31 11.20 -22.42
CA PRO A 129 34.99 10.36 -23.54
C PRO A 129 34.30 9.08 -23.09
N PHE A 130 33.25 8.68 -23.81
CA PHE A 130 32.62 7.40 -23.60
C PHE A 130 33.51 6.26 -24.13
N GLY A 131 33.63 5.18 -23.33
CA GLY A 131 34.16 3.91 -23.82
C GLY A 131 33.04 3.14 -24.53
N THR A 132 32.03 2.72 -23.81
CA THR A 132 30.78 2.20 -24.39
C THR A 132 29.76 3.32 -24.51
N ASP A 133 29.17 3.48 -25.70
CA ASP A 133 28.06 4.39 -25.97
C ASP A 133 26.97 3.62 -26.73
N SER A 134 26.21 2.79 -26.01
CA SER A 134 25.15 1.97 -26.59
C SER A 134 23.75 2.40 -26.11
N ARG A 135 22.72 1.70 -26.56
CA ARG A 135 21.35 1.90 -26.07
C ARG A 135 21.16 1.37 -24.65
N ARG A 136 21.99 0.41 -24.21
CA ARG A 136 21.84 -0.30 -22.94
C ARG A 136 22.91 0.06 -21.93
N GLU A 137 24.04 0.63 -22.37
CA GLU A 137 25.19 0.84 -21.51
C GLU A 137 25.97 2.08 -21.90
N LEU A 138 26.40 2.85 -20.90
CA LEU A 138 27.35 3.92 -21.00
C LEU A 138 28.51 3.63 -20.07
N THR A 139 29.77 3.84 -20.49
CA THR A 139 30.95 3.70 -19.64
C THR A 139 31.89 4.90 -19.78
N TYR A 140 32.57 5.25 -18.67
CA TYR A 140 33.66 6.20 -18.64
C TYR A 140 34.97 5.48 -18.23
N PRO A 141 35.83 5.08 -19.18
CA PRO A 141 37.10 4.44 -18.87
C PRO A 141 37.97 5.28 -17.94
N ASP A 142 38.04 6.60 -18.18
CA ASP A 142 38.84 7.55 -17.42
C ASP A 142 38.34 7.77 -15.98
N ALA A 143 37.13 7.29 -15.68
CA ALA A 143 36.51 7.25 -14.33
C ALA A 143 36.48 5.81 -13.77
N GLN A 144 37.53 5.02 -13.95
CA GLN A 144 37.64 3.64 -13.49
C GLN A 144 36.48 2.74 -13.98
N ASN A 145 36.08 2.92 -15.25
CA ASN A 145 34.95 2.25 -15.85
C ASN A 145 33.60 2.50 -15.15
N ALA A 146 33.42 3.68 -14.55
CA ALA A 146 32.09 4.07 -14.07
C ALA A 146 31.06 3.91 -15.17
N SER A 147 29.87 3.32 -14.85
CA SER A 147 28.92 2.90 -15.86
C SER A 147 27.46 3.09 -15.44
N ILE A 148 26.62 3.23 -16.46
CA ILE A 148 25.16 3.17 -16.34
C ILE A 148 24.65 2.06 -17.24
N LEU A 149 23.86 1.15 -16.69
CA LEU A 149 23.27 0.01 -17.36
C LEU A 149 21.74 0.10 -17.32
N ALA A 150 21.09 0.06 -18.48
CA ALA A 150 19.64 -0.01 -18.59
C ALA A 150 19.19 -1.47 -18.67
N LEU A 151 18.29 -1.85 -17.78
CA LEU A 151 17.74 -3.21 -17.67
C LEU A 151 16.21 -3.17 -17.71
N PRO A 152 15.54 -4.08 -18.43
CA PRO A 152 14.13 -4.32 -18.20
C PRO A 152 13.92 -4.91 -16.80
N ALA A 153 12.81 -4.59 -16.16
CA ALA A 153 12.47 -5.14 -14.83
C ALA A 153 12.01 -6.61 -14.96
N THR A 154 12.96 -7.54 -15.04
CA THR A 154 12.76 -8.98 -15.05
C THR A 154 13.02 -9.57 -13.65
N GLU A 155 12.71 -10.86 -13.46
CA GLU A 155 12.94 -11.55 -12.16
C GLU A 155 14.39 -11.49 -11.69
N ASP A 156 15.34 -11.56 -12.63
CA ASP A 156 16.78 -11.59 -12.36
C ASP A 156 17.48 -10.25 -12.61
N ALA A 157 16.72 -9.17 -12.82
CA ALA A 157 17.29 -7.86 -13.12
C ALA A 157 18.23 -7.38 -12.00
N GLY A 158 19.51 -7.19 -12.33
CA GLY A 158 20.55 -6.77 -11.38
C GLY A 158 21.19 -7.88 -10.55
N ARG A 159 20.76 -9.14 -10.67
CA ARG A 159 21.34 -10.26 -9.93
C ARG A 159 22.82 -10.43 -10.27
N GLY A 160 23.67 -10.56 -9.25
CA GLY A 160 25.13 -10.75 -9.40
C GLY A 160 25.91 -9.47 -9.72
N LEU A 161 25.26 -8.32 -9.77
CA LEU A 161 25.89 -7.03 -9.92
C LEU A 161 26.04 -6.34 -8.55
N THR A 162 27.10 -5.55 -8.37
CA THR A 162 27.24 -4.67 -7.21
C THR A 162 27.01 -3.23 -7.67
N ALA A 163 25.87 -2.66 -7.29
CA ALA A 163 25.43 -1.36 -7.76
C ALA A 163 25.68 -0.26 -6.72
N SER A 164 26.20 0.89 -7.17
CA SER A 164 26.28 2.11 -6.38
C SER A 164 24.94 2.84 -6.34
N LEU A 165 24.14 2.69 -7.39
CA LEU A 165 22.82 3.31 -7.51
C LEU A 165 21.89 2.40 -8.29
N VAL A 166 20.66 2.24 -7.78
CA VAL A 166 19.57 1.59 -8.52
C VAL A 166 18.39 2.56 -8.61
N ILE A 167 17.93 2.77 -9.83
CA ILE A 167 16.73 3.57 -10.13
C ILE A 167 15.67 2.67 -10.71
N GLN A 168 14.48 2.68 -10.11
CA GLN A 168 13.27 2.06 -10.66
C GLN A 168 12.24 3.13 -10.99
N ASP A 169 12.05 3.42 -12.26
CA ASP A 169 10.98 4.31 -12.74
C ASP A 169 9.73 3.48 -13.06
N GLU A 170 8.55 4.02 -12.76
CA GLU A 170 7.26 3.34 -12.88
C GLU A 170 7.21 2.01 -12.09
N ALA A 171 7.80 1.98 -10.88
CA ALA A 171 8.04 0.77 -10.09
C ALA A 171 6.77 -0.08 -9.84
N ASP A 172 5.61 0.55 -9.63
CA ASP A 172 4.35 -0.17 -9.38
C ASP A 172 3.79 -0.88 -10.62
N PHE A 173 4.33 -0.56 -11.81
CA PHE A 173 3.96 -1.19 -13.09
C PHE A 173 4.94 -2.28 -13.53
N HIS A 174 5.96 -2.59 -12.71
CA HIS A 174 6.85 -3.69 -13.00
C HIS A 174 6.11 -5.03 -12.79
N GLU A 175 6.25 -5.93 -13.76
CA GLU A 175 5.60 -7.25 -13.72
C GLU A 175 6.18 -8.12 -12.59
N TYR A 176 7.51 -8.11 -12.44
CA TYR A 176 8.25 -8.91 -11.45
C TYR A 176 8.79 -8.06 -10.30
N ASP A 177 8.01 -7.10 -9.80
CA ASP A 177 8.49 -6.12 -8.82
C ASP A 177 9.07 -6.78 -7.54
N ALA A 178 8.38 -7.79 -6.98
CA ALA A 178 8.84 -8.49 -5.78
C ALA A 178 10.18 -9.21 -6.00
N ALA A 179 10.32 -9.94 -7.11
CA ALA A 179 11.54 -10.66 -7.45
C ALA A 179 12.69 -9.68 -7.77
N SER A 180 12.38 -8.59 -8.49
CA SER A 180 13.34 -7.54 -8.82
C SER A 180 13.87 -6.84 -7.56
N VAL A 181 13.02 -6.51 -6.58
CA VAL A 181 13.47 -5.91 -5.31
C VAL A 181 14.37 -6.87 -4.54
N ALA A 182 13.99 -8.15 -4.43
CA ALA A 182 14.80 -9.17 -3.78
C ALA A 182 16.16 -9.40 -4.48
N ALA A 183 16.22 -9.24 -5.82
CA ALA A 183 17.47 -9.36 -6.57
C ALA A 183 18.37 -8.11 -6.40
N ILE A 184 17.79 -6.93 -6.19
CA ILE A 184 18.50 -5.65 -6.04
C ILE A 184 19.05 -5.49 -4.63
N GLU A 185 18.35 -5.94 -3.60
CA GLU A 185 18.73 -5.73 -2.19
C GLU A 185 20.17 -6.19 -1.89
N PRO A 186 20.64 -7.40 -2.27
CA PRO A 186 22.04 -7.79 -2.10
C PRO A 186 23.02 -6.93 -2.90
N SER A 187 22.59 -6.40 -4.06
CA SER A 187 23.42 -5.60 -4.96
C SER A 187 23.80 -4.26 -4.35
N VAL A 188 23.00 -3.71 -3.43
CA VAL A 188 23.22 -2.41 -2.77
C VAL A 188 23.65 -2.50 -1.32
N ASN A 189 23.73 -3.71 -0.74
CA ASN A 189 24.13 -3.92 0.66
C ASN A 189 25.57 -3.43 0.97
N ALA A 190 26.40 -3.19 -0.03
CA ALA A 190 27.73 -2.60 0.11
C ALA A 190 27.72 -1.06 0.27
N GLY A 191 26.55 -0.44 0.46
CA GLY A 191 26.38 1.01 0.62
C GLY A 191 25.82 1.72 -0.62
N GLY A 192 25.23 1.00 -1.56
CA GLY A 192 24.54 1.58 -2.71
C GLY A 192 23.20 2.24 -2.34
N GLN A 193 22.66 3.05 -3.24
CA GLN A 193 21.39 3.78 -3.08
C GLN A 193 20.31 3.16 -3.97
N VAL A 194 19.07 3.09 -3.46
CA VAL A 194 17.87 2.67 -4.23
C VAL A 194 16.84 3.79 -4.25
N ILE A 195 16.41 4.16 -5.44
CA ILE A 195 15.38 5.17 -5.67
C ILE A 195 14.26 4.55 -6.50
N ARG A 196 13.08 4.43 -5.92
CA ARG A 196 11.88 3.93 -6.58
C ARG A 196 10.87 5.04 -6.75
N GLY A 197 10.47 5.32 -7.99
CA GLY A 197 9.45 6.34 -8.30
C GLY A 197 8.29 5.75 -9.10
N SER A 198 7.04 6.03 -8.69
CA SER A 198 5.86 5.54 -9.41
C SER A 198 4.60 6.36 -9.10
N THR A 199 3.59 6.26 -9.95
CA THR A 199 2.19 6.37 -9.56
C THR A 199 1.73 5.02 -9.00
N ILE A 200 0.54 4.95 -8.35
CA ILE A 200 -0.03 3.67 -7.89
C ILE A 200 -0.83 3.02 -9.02
N ASN A 201 -0.56 1.76 -9.30
CA ASN A 201 -1.35 0.98 -10.24
C ASN A 201 -2.67 0.54 -9.60
N LYS A 202 -3.76 1.24 -9.89
CA LYS A 202 -5.09 0.97 -9.35
C LYS A 202 -5.67 -0.40 -9.71
N ARG A 203 -5.07 -1.10 -10.68
CA ARG A 203 -5.49 -2.47 -11.06
C ARG A 203 -4.87 -3.55 -10.19
N LYS A 204 -3.74 -3.25 -9.54
CA LYS A 204 -3.13 -4.15 -8.58
C LYS A 204 -3.76 -3.92 -7.21
N ALA A 205 -4.39 -4.95 -6.66
CA ALA A 205 -4.90 -4.92 -5.30
C ALA A 205 -3.78 -4.79 -4.27
N VAL A 206 -2.67 -5.51 -4.50
CA VAL A 206 -1.46 -5.49 -3.67
C VAL A 206 -0.25 -5.22 -4.58
N SER A 207 0.67 -4.36 -4.14
CA SER A 207 1.93 -4.13 -4.83
C SER A 207 3.07 -3.86 -3.85
N VAL A 208 4.26 -4.33 -4.21
CA VAL A 208 5.46 -4.14 -3.38
C VAL A 208 5.80 -2.65 -3.25
N PHE A 209 5.59 -1.86 -4.29
CA PHE A 209 5.82 -0.41 -4.22
C PHE A 209 4.89 0.26 -3.20
N ARG A 210 3.58 -0.05 -3.25
CA ARG A 210 2.59 0.46 -2.27
C ARG A 210 2.97 0.06 -0.85
N GLU A 211 3.31 -1.21 -0.64
CA GLU A 211 3.73 -1.74 0.66
C GLU A 211 4.99 -1.04 1.18
N THR A 212 5.98 -0.85 0.31
CA THR A 212 7.20 -0.11 0.63
C THR A 212 6.88 1.31 1.08
N PHE A 213 6.02 2.01 0.36
CA PHE A 213 5.64 3.39 0.66
C PHE A 213 4.85 3.50 1.97
N VAL A 214 3.84 2.63 2.17
CA VAL A 214 2.99 2.64 3.38
C VAL A 214 3.78 2.24 4.63
N GLY A 215 4.65 1.24 4.52
CA GLY A 215 5.48 0.77 5.64
C GLY A 215 6.59 1.74 6.09
N SER A 216 6.86 2.79 5.31
CA SER A 216 7.86 3.81 5.64
C SER A 216 7.40 4.69 6.82
N PRO A 217 8.32 5.09 7.74
CA PRO A 217 9.76 4.82 7.78
C PRO A 217 10.14 3.51 8.51
N ALA A 218 9.19 2.77 9.08
CA ALA A 218 9.47 1.60 9.91
C ALA A 218 10.21 0.47 9.16
N ASN A 219 10.06 0.40 7.85
CA ASN A 219 10.75 -0.54 6.97
C ASN A 219 12.12 -0.04 6.44
N GLY A 220 12.63 1.07 6.98
CA GLY A 220 13.92 1.66 6.58
C GLY A 220 13.91 2.50 5.30
N TRP A 221 12.75 2.67 4.66
CA TRP A 221 12.60 3.54 3.50
C TRP A 221 12.23 4.96 3.90
N HIS A 222 12.74 5.93 3.13
CA HIS A 222 12.29 7.32 3.19
C HIS A 222 11.23 7.54 2.11
N ARG A 223 10.03 7.99 2.51
CA ARG A 223 8.93 8.23 1.57
C ARG A 223 8.75 9.71 1.29
N LEU A 224 8.49 10.02 0.02
CA LEU A 224 8.13 11.35 -0.44
C LEU A 224 6.89 11.26 -1.37
N PHE A 225 6.09 12.30 -1.37
CA PHE A 225 4.90 12.39 -2.21
C PHE A 225 4.86 13.73 -2.95
N ALA A 226 4.43 13.69 -4.23
CA ALA A 226 4.10 14.90 -4.97
C ALA A 226 2.79 14.72 -5.75
N GLY A 227 1.79 15.54 -5.44
CA GLY A 227 0.51 15.60 -6.16
C GLY A 227 0.64 16.27 -7.52
N TRP A 228 -0.42 16.24 -8.31
CA TRP A 228 -0.43 16.83 -9.66
C TRP A 228 -0.17 18.34 -9.66
N ASP A 229 -0.59 19.02 -8.62
CA ASP A 229 -0.46 20.47 -8.38
C ASP A 229 0.98 20.91 -8.05
N ALA A 230 1.87 19.97 -7.71
CA ALA A 230 3.29 20.24 -7.50
C ALA A 230 3.99 20.75 -8.78
N ARG A 231 3.42 20.49 -9.97
CA ARG A 231 3.96 21.02 -11.23
C ARG A 231 3.43 22.43 -11.49
N PRO A 232 4.31 23.43 -11.70
CA PRO A 232 3.89 24.77 -12.07
C PRO A 232 2.98 24.80 -13.31
N GLY A 233 1.91 25.60 -13.24
CA GLY A 233 0.94 25.74 -14.33
C GLY A 233 -0.14 24.67 -14.38
N ARG A 234 -0.22 23.81 -13.36
CA ARG A 234 -1.35 22.91 -13.15
C ARG A 234 -2.25 23.46 -12.05
N ASP A 235 -3.50 23.66 -12.38
CA ASP A 235 -4.58 24.11 -11.51
C ASP A 235 -5.82 23.21 -11.68
N GLU A 236 -6.89 23.50 -10.98
CA GLU A 236 -8.14 22.73 -11.09
C GLU A 236 -8.74 22.76 -12.50
N GLU A 237 -8.57 23.86 -13.23
CA GLU A 237 -9.04 23.97 -14.61
C GLU A 237 -8.24 23.01 -15.52
N TRP A 238 -6.92 22.95 -15.35
CA TRP A 238 -6.08 21.96 -16.02
C TRP A 238 -6.52 20.55 -15.68
N TYR A 239 -6.79 20.24 -14.39
CA TYR A 239 -7.23 18.93 -13.93
C TYR A 239 -8.53 18.51 -14.61
N ASN A 240 -9.54 19.38 -14.60
CA ASN A 240 -10.85 19.12 -15.18
C ASN A 240 -10.78 18.95 -16.71
N ARG A 241 -10.00 19.79 -17.41
CA ARG A 241 -9.76 19.64 -18.85
C ARG A 241 -9.08 18.33 -19.17
N THR A 242 -8.05 17.96 -18.41
CA THR A 242 -7.31 16.69 -18.60
C THR A 242 -8.26 15.52 -18.43
N LYS A 243 -9.07 15.50 -17.36
CA LYS A 243 -10.07 14.46 -17.12
C LYS A 243 -11.09 14.33 -18.26
N ALA A 244 -11.59 15.47 -18.77
CA ALA A 244 -12.57 15.48 -19.86
C ALA A 244 -11.97 15.02 -21.21
N SER A 245 -10.67 15.14 -21.39
CA SER A 245 -9.97 14.80 -22.63
C SER A 245 -9.33 13.41 -22.66
N ILE A 246 -9.53 12.58 -21.64
CA ILE A 246 -8.94 11.24 -21.58
C ILE A 246 -9.52 10.37 -22.72
N PRO A 247 -8.71 9.86 -23.65
CA PRO A 247 -9.18 8.93 -24.67
C PRO A 247 -9.69 7.63 -24.02
N VAL A 248 -10.83 7.11 -24.48
CA VAL A 248 -11.43 5.86 -23.94
C VAL A 248 -10.44 4.69 -23.95
N LEU A 249 -9.57 4.60 -24.96
CA LEU A 249 -8.54 3.58 -25.06
C LEU A 249 -7.47 3.68 -23.96
N ASP A 250 -7.19 4.88 -23.47
CA ASP A 250 -6.19 5.10 -22.42
C ASP A 250 -6.73 4.74 -21.04
N LEU A 251 -8.06 4.71 -20.87
CA LEU A 251 -8.70 4.29 -19.61
C LEU A 251 -8.38 2.83 -19.26
N THR A 252 -8.21 1.98 -20.28
CA THR A 252 -7.79 0.57 -20.11
C THR A 252 -8.57 -0.17 -19.01
N GLY A 253 -9.91 0.07 -18.95
CA GLY A 253 -10.80 -0.54 -17.96
C GLY A 253 -11.00 0.26 -16.66
N LEU A 254 -10.35 1.42 -16.51
CA LEU A 254 -10.62 2.36 -15.42
C LEU A 254 -11.74 3.34 -15.81
N THR A 255 -12.44 3.87 -14.83
CA THR A 255 -13.27 5.07 -15.05
C THR A 255 -12.37 6.31 -15.16
N PRO A 256 -12.84 7.43 -15.77
CA PRO A 256 -12.06 8.67 -15.80
C PRO A 256 -11.60 9.14 -14.41
N ASP A 257 -12.43 8.98 -13.39
CA ASP A 257 -12.07 9.32 -12.00
C ASP A 257 -10.92 8.46 -11.48
N LEU A 258 -11.02 7.14 -11.64
CA LEU A 258 -9.96 6.21 -11.22
C LEU A 258 -8.66 6.41 -11.99
N PHE A 259 -8.76 6.75 -13.29
CA PHE A 259 -7.60 7.10 -14.09
C PHE A 259 -6.91 8.36 -13.53
N MET A 260 -7.69 9.40 -13.19
CA MET A 260 -7.13 10.61 -12.60
C MET A 260 -6.53 10.33 -11.21
N GLU A 261 -7.18 9.56 -10.36
CA GLU A 261 -6.64 9.13 -9.06
C GLU A 261 -5.34 8.30 -9.19
N GLN A 262 -5.19 7.53 -10.28
CA GLN A 262 -3.98 6.77 -10.58
C GLN A 262 -2.86 7.66 -11.10
N GLU A 263 -3.14 8.45 -12.13
CA GLU A 263 -2.12 9.16 -12.89
C GLU A 263 -1.82 10.56 -12.31
N TYR A 264 -2.83 11.17 -11.68
CA TYR A 264 -2.78 12.54 -11.18
C TYR A 264 -3.42 12.68 -9.79
N PRO A 265 -2.98 11.91 -8.78
CA PRO A 265 -3.49 12.06 -7.42
C PRO A 265 -3.12 13.43 -6.85
N HIS A 266 -4.02 14.00 -6.03
CA HIS A 266 -3.74 15.22 -5.28
C HIS A 266 -3.16 14.92 -3.89
N THR A 267 -3.60 13.83 -3.27
CA THR A 267 -3.19 13.42 -1.92
C THR A 267 -2.69 11.98 -1.90
N ILE A 268 -1.97 11.64 -0.83
CA ILE A 268 -1.54 10.24 -0.57
C ILE A 268 -2.74 9.32 -0.45
N ASP A 269 -3.78 9.74 0.26
CA ASP A 269 -5.00 8.94 0.47
C ASP A 269 -5.70 8.65 -0.84
N GLU A 270 -5.82 9.64 -1.73
CA GLU A 270 -6.36 9.47 -3.07
C GLU A 270 -5.51 8.49 -3.90
N ALA A 271 -4.19 8.63 -3.88
CA ALA A 271 -3.28 7.73 -4.57
C ALA A 271 -3.40 6.28 -4.07
N LEU A 272 -3.45 6.08 -2.75
CA LEU A 272 -3.48 4.76 -2.11
C LEU A 272 -4.87 4.13 -2.08
N LYS A 273 -5.95 4.90 -2.29
CA LYS A 273 -7.31 4.39 -2.34
C LYS A 273 -7.42 3.27 -3.39
N PRO A 274 -7.95 2.08 -3.04
CA PRO A 274 -8.10 1.00 -3.99
C PRO A 274 -9.07 1.39 -5.11
N ALA A 275 -8.87 0.81 -6.30
CA ALA A 275 -9.86 0.93 -7.37
C ALA A 275 -11.20 0.31 -6.90
N ARG A 276 -12.34 0.92 -7.29
CA ARG A 276 -13.67 0.32 -7.04
C ARG A 276 -13.76 -1.12 -7.55
N ALA A 277 -13.06 -1.45 -8.63
CA ALA A 277 -12.99 -2.79 -9.20
C ALA A 277 -12.24 -3.82 -8.32
N SER A 278 -11.37 -3.38 -7.41
CA SER A 278 -10.66 -4.25 -6.46
C SER A 278 -11.25 -4.20 -5.06
N SER A 279 -12.19 -3.30 -4.78
CA SER A 279 -12.93 -3.29 -3.51
C SER A 279 -13.74 -4.57 -3.38
N ALA A 280 -13.59 -5.29 -2.28
CA ALA A 280 -14.35 -6.52 -2.04
C ALA A 280 -15.85 -6.25 -1.86
N PHE A 281 -16.19 -5.10 -1.30
CA PHE A 281 -17.57 -4.69 -1.03
C PHE A 281 -18.00 -3.51 -1.89
N ASP A 282 -19.29 -3.43 -2.20
CA ASP A 282 -19.88 -2.31 -2.93
C ASP A 282 -19.59 -0.99 -2.20
N PRO A 283 -18.84 -0.05 -2.83
CA PRO A 283 -18.45 1.20 -2.17
C PRO A 283 -19.65 2.09 -1.81
N ASP A 284 -20.72 2.06 -2.61
CA ASP A 284 -21.91 2.85 -2.33
C ASP A 284 -22.66 2.25 -1.13
N ALA A 285 -22.63 0.91 -0.97
CA ALA A 285 -23.13 0.26 0.24
C ALA A 285 -22.35 0.63 1.49
N LEU A 286 -21.02 0.71 1.39
CA LEU A 286 -20.18 1.11 2.52
C LEU A 286 -20.39 2.58 2.89
N GLU A 287 -20.59 3.46 1.91
CA GLU A 287 -20.87 4.87 2.17
C GLU A 287 -22.23 5.05 2.85
N ASP A 288 -23.27 4.34 2.36
CA ASP A 288 -24.59 4.33 2.99
C ASP A 288 -24.53 3.88 4.46
N LEU A 289 -23.65 2.89 4.76
CA LEU A 289 -23.52 2.36 6.12
C LEU A 289 -22.88 3.36 7.10
N LYS A 290 -22.08 4.30 6.65
CA LYS A 290 -21.49 5.35 7.52
C LYS A 290 -22.57 6.17 8.24
N MET A 291 -23.73 6.38 7.62
CA MET A 291 -24.85 7.09 8.25
C MET A 291 -25.46 6.34 9.43
N TYR A 292 -25.25 5.04 9.53
CA TYR A 292 -25.76 4.21 10.61
C TYR A 292 -24.76 4.01 11.75
N THR A 293 -23.52 4.51 11.60
CA THR A 293 -22.52 4.43 12.67
C THR A 293 -22.93 5.29 13.86
N ARG A 294 -22.73 4.78 15.07
CA ARG A 294 -23.10 5.47 16.30
C ARG A 294 -22.28 4.94 17.48
N ASN A 295 -22.26 5.71 18.54
CA ASN A 295 -21.70 5.25 19.80
C ASN A 295 -22.54 4.10 20.39
N PRO A 296 -21.94 3.13 21.07
CA PRO A 296 -22.68 2.08 21.78
C PRO A 296 -23.59 2.70 22.87
N VAL A 297 -24.77 2.13 23.04
CA VAL A 297 -25.70 2.55 24.12
C VAL A 297 -25.24 2.05 25.49
N ILE A 298 -24.41 0.99 25.52
CA ILE A 298 -23.77 0.48 26.73
C ILE A 298 -22.35 0.04 26.35
N THR A 299 -21.37 0.45 27.15
CA THR A 299 -19.99 -0.05 27.11
C THR A 299 -19.64 -0.65 28.45
N ARG A 300 -19.15 -1.91 28.47
CA ARG A 300 -18.73 -2.61 29.67
C ARG A 300 -17.41 -3.34 29.42
N GLY A 301 -16.31 -2.78 29.86
CA GLY A 301 -14.99 -3.26 29.49
C GLY A 301 -14.84 -3.27 27.95
N PRO A 302 -14.50 -4.40 27.33
CA PRO A 302 -14.36 -4.51 25.88
C PRO A 302 -15.71 -4.67 25.15
N ILE A 303 -16.82 -4.87 25.86
CA ILE A 303 -18.15 -5.13 25.30
C ILE A 303 -18.80 -3.82 24.89
N ARG A 304 -19.21 -3.71 23.62
CA ARG A 304 -19.96 -2.59 23.05
C ARG A 304 -21.35 -3.08 22.63
N ILE A 305 -22.41 -2.51 23.18
CA ILE A 305 -23.81 -2.85 22.87
C ILE A 305 -24.44 -1.67 22.14
N PHE A 306 -24.88 -1.86 20.92
CA PHE A 306 -25.55 -0.87 20.09
C PHE A 306 -27.08 -1.00 20.15
N GLN A 307 -27.59 -2.20 20.38
CA GLN A 307 -29.02 -2.47 20.60
C GLN A 307 -29.18 -3.56 21.66
N LYS A 308 -30.02 -3.31 22.67
CA LYS A 308 -30.34 -4.30 23.69
C LYS A 308 -31.12 -5.46 23.10
N TRP A 309 -31.06 -6.62 23.76
CA TRP A 309 -31.92 -7.75 23.44
C TRP A 309 -33.39 -7.36 23.38
N VAL A 310 -34.11 -7.91 22.38
CA VAL A 310 -35.55 -7.67 22.15
C VAL A 310 -36.29 -9.03 22.21
N PRO A 311 -37.37 -9.16 22.99
CA PRO A 311 -38.16 -10.37 23.04
C PRO A 311 -38.68 -10.81 21.67
N GLY A 312 -38.60 -12.10 21.39
CA GLY A 312 -39.05 -12.68 20.12
C GLY A 312 -38.09 -12.55 18.95
N ARG A 313 -37.00 -11.77 19.06
CA ARG A 313 -35.94 -11.72 18.07
C ARG A 313 -34.93 -12.85 18.27
N ARG A 314 -34.36 -13.31 17.17
CA ARG A 314 -33.30 -14.32 17.15
C ARG A 314 -31.99 -13.68 16.81
N TYR A 315 -30.94 -14.15 17.46
CA TYR A 315 -29.59 -13.66 17.29
C TYR A 315 -28.65 -14.79 16.91
N MET A 316 -27.58 -14.44 16.25
CA MET A 316 -26.44 -15.31 15.97
C MET A 316 -25.16 -14.57 16.27
N ALA A 317 -24.11 -15.32 16.58
CA ALA A 317 -22.83 -14.74 16.94
C ALA A 317 -21.68 -15.46 16.26
N ALA A 318 -20.58 -14.74 16.09
CA ALA A 318 -19.33 -15.34 15.69
C ALA A 318 -18.14 -14.63 16.32
N THR A 319 -17.03 -15.37 16.35
CA THR A 319 -15.76 -14.90 16.86
C THR A 319 -14.64 -15.28 15.90
N ASP A 320 -13.80 -14.28 15.62
CA ASP A 320 -12.49 -14.43 15.01
C ASP A 320 -11.43 -14.17 16.10
N PRO A 321 -10.77 -15.21 16.62
CA PRO A 321 -9.85 -15.08 17.75
C PRO A 321 -8.44 -14.68 17.32
N SER A 322 -7.77 -13.84 18.13
CA SER A 322 -6.35 -13.51 17.96
C SER A 322 -5.50 -13.89 19.18
N ALA A 323 -4.18 -13.75 19.04
CA ALA A 323 -3.21 -14.07 20.11
C ALA A 323 -3.22 -13.02 21.26
N GLY A 324 -3.77 -11.82 21.04
CA GLY A 324 -3.80 -10.75 22.03
C GLY A 324 -2.45 -10.06 22.29
N VAL A 325 -1.50 -10.20 21.35
CA VAL A 325 -0.13 -9.65 21.47
C VAL A 325 0.09 -8.32 20.75
N GLY A 326 -1.00 -7.64 20.39
CA GLY A 326 -0.94 -6.31 19.76
C GLY A 326 -0.89 -6.31 18.22
N GLY A 327 -0.90 -7.49 17.57
CA GLY A 327 -1.01 -7.64 16.11
C GLY A 327 -2.47 -7.53 15.65
N ASP A 328 -3.12 -8.66 15.37
CA ASP A 328 -4.49 -8.73 14.91
C ASP A 328 -5.50 -8.54 16.04
N PHE A 329 -6.72 -8.18 15.68
CA PHE A 329 -7.81 -8.03 16.64
C PHE A 329 -8.46 -9.38 16.93
N GLY A 330 -8.72 -9.66 18.23
CA GLY A 330 -9.75 -10.64 18.60
C GLY A 330 -11.11 -9.98 18.55
N VAL A 331 -12.03 -10.53 17.76
CA VAL A 331 -13.34 -9.93 17.49
C VAL A 331 -14.47 -10.92 17.78
N THR A 332 -15.51 -10.44 18.47
CA THR A 332 -16.80 -11.15 18.58
C THR A 332 -17.93 -10.21 18.20
N VAL A 333 -18.87 -10.69 17.36
CA VAL A 333 -20.05 -9.92 16.95
C VAL A 333 -21.32 -10.70 17.22
N ILE A 334 -22.42 -9.98 17.48
CA ILE A 334 -23.77 -10.53 17.55
C ILE A 334 -24.62 -9.83 16.50
N LEU A 335 -25.29 -10.62 15.63
CA LEU A 335 -26.24 -10.15 14.62
C LEU A 335 -27.67 -10.50 15.00
N ASP A 336 -28.60 -9.57 14.75
CA ASP A 336 -30.03 -9.85 14.68
C ASP A 336 -30.35 -10.58 13.38
N GLN A 337 -30.96 -11.76 13.46
CA GLN A 337 -31.25 -12.60 12.29
C GLN A 337 -32.19 -11.94 11.28
N ALA A 338 -33.16 -11.18 11.75
CA ALA A 338 -34.19 -10.59 10.91
C ALA A 338 -33.71 -9.33 10.16
N SER A 339 -32.93 -8.49 10.84
CA SER A 339 -32.49 -7.20 10.28
C SER A 339 -31.05 -7.18 9.76
N GLY A 340 -30.23 -8.20 10.07
CA GLY A 340 -28.81 -8.18 9.77
C GLY A 340 -28.05 -7.09 10.54
N TYR A 341 -28.62 -6.53 11.59
CA TYR A 341 -28.01 -5.47 12.38
C TYR A 341 -27.01 -6.07 13.38
N VAL A 342 -25.78 -5.55 13.40
CA VAL A 342 -24.79 -5.89 14.43
C VAL A 342 -25.20 -5.22 15.73
N VAL A 343 -25.77 -5.97 16.64
CA VAL A 343 -26.34 -5.45 17.90
C VAL A 343 -25.30 -5.25 19.00
N ALA A 344 -24.23 -6.02 18.98
CA ALA A 344 -23.12 -5.92 19.92
C ALA A 344 -21.81 -6.41 19.31
N SER A 345 -20.68 -5.89 19.81
CA SER A 345 -19.34 -6.28 19.39
C SER A 345 -18.34 -6.25 20.55
N ILE A 346 -17.29 -7.05 20.38
CA ILE A 346 -16.01 -6.94 21.09
C ILE A 346 -14.94 -6.84 20.01
N MET A 347 -14.00 -5.91 20.15
CA MET A 347 -12.83 -5.80 19.28
C MET A 347 -11.63 -5.33 20.11
N SER A 348 -10.58 -6.15 20.18
CA SER A 348 -9.41 -5.85 21.00
C SER A 348 -8.14 -6.53 20.46
N LYS A 349 -7.02 -5.83 20.50
CA LYS A 349 -5.67 -6.36 20.18
C LYS A 349 -4.96 -7.00 21.40
N HIS A 350 -5.55 -6.89 22.58
CA HIS A 350 -4.88 -7.24 23.83
C HIS A 350 -5.56 -8.35 24.62
N LEU A 351 -6.73 -8.83 24.18
CA LEU A 351 -7.39 -9.98 24.79
C LEU A 351 -6.81 -11.26 24.20
N THR A 352 -6.36 -12.17 25.05
CA THR A 352 -6.05 -13.53 24.62
C THR A 352 -7.31 -14.24 24.12
N ALA A 353 -7.18 -15.33 23.37
CA ALA A 353 -8.34 -16.10 22.89
C ALA A 353 -9.25 -16.59 24.04
N SER A 354 -8.68 -16.91 25.20
CA SER A 354 -9.42 -17.32 26.40
C SER A 354 -10.15 -16.13 27.07
N ASP A 355 -9.48 -14.97 27.20
CA ASP A 355 -10.12 -13.76 27.74
C ASP A 355 -11.24 -13.26 26.82
N LEU A 356 -11.02 -13.33 25.50
CA LEU A 356 -12.04 -13.01 24.51
C LEU A 356 -13.27 -13.94 24.66
N ALA A 357 -13.04 -15.25 24.84
CA ALA A 357 -14.12 -16.21 25.06
C ALA A 357 -14.91 -15.88 26.34
N TRP A 358 -14.22 -15.52 27.43
CA TRP A 358 -14.85 -15.17 28.69
C TRP A 358 -15.78 -13.95 28.54
N HIS A 359 -15.27 -12.86 27.97
CA HIS A 359 -16.09 -11.66 27.70
C HIS A 359 -17.19 -11.93 26.68
N SER A 360 -16.95 -12.78 25.69
CA SER A 360 -17.95 -13.16 24.70
C SER A 360 -19.09 -13.92 25.33
N VAL A 361 -18.83 -14.89 26.22
CA VAL A 361 -19.88 -15.62 26.93
C VAL A 361 -20.71 -14.67 27.81
N GLU A 362 -20.08 -13.70 28.49
CA GLU A 362 -20.80 -12.65 29.23
C GLU A 362 -21.75 -11.88 28.31
N MET A 363 -21.25 -11.38 27.16
CA MET A 363 -22.05 -10.65 26.19
C MET A 363 -23.17 -11.50 25.59
N LEU A 364 -22.88 -12.74 25.19
CA LEU A 364 -23.83 -13.65 24.53
C LEU A 364 -24.98 -14.06 25.44
N ARG A 365 -24.75 -14.20 26.75
CA ARG A 365 -25.80 -14.49 27.73
C ARG A 365 -26.85 -13.37 27.82
N LEU A 366 -26.49 -12.12 27.53
CA LEU A 366 -27.42 -11.00 27.44
C LEU A 366 -28.41 -11.15 26.28
N TYR A 367 -28.09 -11.96 25.26
CA TYR A 367 -28.91 -12.22 24.08
C TYR A 367 -29.46 -13.65 24.04
N GLN A 368 -29.66 -14.27 25.20
CA GLN A 368 -30.19 -15.61 25.37
C GLN A 368 -29.32 -16.71 24.74
N SER A 369 -28.02 -16.56 24.81
CA SER A 369 -27.06 -17.56 24.33
C SER A 369 -27.33 -18.02 22.87
N PRO A 370 -27.22 -17.13 21.88
CA PRO A 370 -27.47 -17.47 20.48
C PRO A 370 -26.48 -18.53 19.98
N ILE A 371 -26.78 -19.12 18.81
CA ILE A 371 -25.77 -19.97 18.14
C ILE A 371 -24.49 -19.19 17.93
N TRP A 372 -23.36 -19.79 18.26
CA TRP A 372 -22.07 -19.14 18.24
C TRP A 372 -21.05 -19.92 17.41
N GLY A 373 -20.60 -19.33 16.30
CA GLY A 373 -19.54 -19.83 15.43
C GLY A 373 -18.19 -19.22 15.85
N ILE A 374 -17.26 -20.03 16.30
CA ILE A 374 -15.88 -19.61 16.60
C ILE A 374 -14.98 -20.17 15.50
N GLU A 375 -14.13 -19.36 14.90
CA GLU A 375 -13.14 -19.88 13.95
C GLU A 375 -12.18 -20.81 14.68
N ASP A 376 -12.00 -22.06 14.14
CA ASP A 376 -11.20 -23.11 14.79
C ASP A 376 -9.77 -23.21 14.25
N ASN A 377 -9.33 -22.25 13.46
CA ASN A 377 -7.99 -22.17 12.91
C ASN A 377 -6.99 -21.74 14.00
N GLY A 378 -5.91 -22.55 14.18
CA GLY A 378 -4.81 -22.18 15.08
C GLY A 378 -5.25 -21.83 16.51
N ILE A 379 -5.24 -20.54 16.82
CA ILE A 379 -5.52 -19.97 18.17
C ILE A 379 -6.97 -20.15 18.59
N GLY A 380 -7.90 -20.29 17.64
CA GLY A 380 -9.32 -20.41 17.92
C GLY A 380 -9.70 -21.60 18.79
N ARG A 381 -8.85 -22.63 18.84
CA ARG A 381 -9.06 -23.78 19.70
C ARG A 381 -9.12 -23.41 21.18
N ALA A 382 -8.25 -22.52 21.66
CA ALA A 382 -8.27 -22.03 23.03
C ALA A 382 -9.58 -21.29 23.37
N CYS A 383 -10.11 -20.50 22.43
CA CYS A 383 -11.38 -19.82 22.58
C CYS A 383 -12.54 -20.83 22.73
N ILE A 384 -12.56 -21.90 21.88
CA ILE A 384 -13.57 -22.96 21.95
C ILE A 384 -13.51 -23.71 23.27
N ASP A 385 -12.31 -24.11 23.71
CA ASP A 385 -12.14 -24.87 24.95
C ASP A 385 -12.61 -24.04 26.17
N THR A 386 -12.24 -22.76 26.25
CA THR A 386 -12.72 -21.85 27.29
C THR A 386 -14.24 -21.66 27.24
N ALA A 387 -14.83 -21.52 26.04
CA ALA A 387 -16.29 -21.43 25.91
C ALA A 387 -17.02 -22.70 26.44
N GLN A 388 -16.43 -23.88 26.25
CA GLN A 388 -16.94 -25.15 26.77
C GLN A 388 -16.78 -25.26 28.29
N GLU A 389 -15.63 -24.83 28.83
CA GLU A 389 -15.41 -24.74 30.30
C GLU A 389 -16.39 -23.80 30.99
N LEU A 390 -16.85 -22.76 30.28
CA LEU A 390 -17.89 -21.83 30.77
C LEU A 390 -19.31 -22.34 30.55
N ASP A 391 -19.50 -23.61 30.19
CA ASP A 391 -20.79 -24.28 29.92
C ASP A 391 -21.64 -23.57 28.83
N TYR A 392 -20.99 -23.00 27.80
CA TYR A 392 -21.74 -22.45 26.69
C TYR A 392 -22.24 -23.58 25.76
N SER A 393 -23.53 -23.86 25.82
CA SER A 393 -24.12 -25.04 25.19
C SER A 393 -24.40 -24.91 23.68
N ASN A 394 -24.59 -23.66 23.18
CA ASN A 394 -25.04 -23.40 21.81
C ASN A 394 -23.89 -23.06 20.85
N LEU A 395 -22.79 -23.82 20.94
CA LEU A 395 -21.67 -23.72 19.99
C LEU A 395 -22.02 -24.38 18.66
N TYR A 396 -21.66 -23.71 17.56
CA TYR A 396 -21.78 -24.28 16.23
C TYR A 396 -20.90 -25.52 16.06
N LYS A 397 -21.47 -26.54 15.42
CA LYS A 397 -20.79 -27.82 15.14
C LYS A 397 -20.90 -28.15 13.65
N ARG A 398 -19.75 -28.16 12.97
CA ARG A 398 -19.66 -28.57 11.56
C ARG A 398 -19.60 -30.08 11.40
N SER A 399 -20.03 -30.57 10.24
CA SER A 399 -19.82 -31.97 9.85
C SER A 399 -18.35 -32.14 9.41
N ALA A 400 -17.67 -33.13 9.93
CA ALA A 400 -16.26 -33.42 9.64
C ALA A 400 -16.06 -34.86 9.09
N GLY A 401 -17.10 -35.43 8.47
CA GLY A 401 -17.15 -36.78 7.91
C GLY A 401 -18.43 -37.52 8.28
N ARG A 402 -18.55 -38.81 7.91
CA ARG A 402 -19.71 -39.62 8.28
C ARG A 402 -19.86 -39.68 9.81
N ASN A 403 -20.91 -39.05 10.35
CA ASN A 403 -21.26 -39.02 11.77
C ASN A 403 -20.23 -38.34 12.72
N VAL A 404 -19.25 -37.58 12.22
CA VAL A 404 -18.30 -36.83 13.04
C VAL A 404 -18.67 -35.35 13.02
N LYS A 405 -18.91 -34.77 14.20
CA LYS A 405 -19.12 -33.33 14.38
C LYS A 405 -17.93 -32.71 15.08
N LYS A 406 -17.40 -31.60 14.56
CA LYS A 406 -16.37 -30.79 15.21
C LYS A 406 -16.94 -29.43 15.58
N THR A 407 -16.63 -28.96 16.78
CA THR A 407 -17.04 -27.64 17.24
C THR A 407 -16.18 -26.57 16.53
N GLY A 408 -16.82 -25.46 16.12
CA GLY A 408 -16.17 -24.32 15.50
C GLY A 408 -16.38 -24.25 13.99
N TRP A 409 -16.20 -23.05 13.46
CA TRP A 409 -16.15 -22.75 12.02
C TRP A 409 -14.73 -23.03 11.50
N HIS A 410 -14.62 -23.61 10.33
CA HIS A 410 -13.32 -23.86 9.69
C HIS A 410 -13.27 -23.20 8.34
N THR A 411 -12.30 -22.32 8.17
CA THR A 411 -12.05 -21.64 6.91
C THR A 411 -11.00 -22.44 6.12
N ASP A 412 -11.44 -23.11 5.06
CA ASP A 412 -10.61 -23.68 4.01
C ASP A 412 -10.83 -22.91 2.70
N THR A 413 -10.12 -23.24 1.64
CA THR A 413 -10.23 -22.56 0.35
C THR A 413 -11.68 -22.50 -0.16
N ARG A 414 -12.45 -23.57 -0.01
CA ARG A 414 -13.82 -23.63 -0.51
C ARG A 414 -14.77 -22.81 0.36
N SER A 415 -14.67 -22.97 1.68
CA SER A 415 -15.51 -22.23 2.64
C SER A 415 -15.19 -20.74 2.63
N HIS A 416 -13.95 -20.34 2.33
CA HIS A 416 -13.53 -18.96 2.16
C HIS A 416 -14.33 -18.25 1.05
N TYR A 417 -14.40 -18.83 -0.16
CA TYR A 417 -15.18 -18.24 -1.25
C TYR A 417 -16.66 -18.09 -0.88
N VAL A 418 -17.27 -19.15 -0.30
CA VAL A 418 -18.69 -19.11 0.12
C VAL A 418 -18.93 -18.06 1.19
N LEU A 419 -17.99 -17.92 2.14
CA LEU A 419 -18.06 -16.96 3.23
C LEU A 419 -18.15 -15.52 2.70
N TRP A 420 -17.21 -15.18 1.83
CA TRP A 420 -17.08 -13.81 1.33
C TRP A 420 -18.11 -13.47 0.25
N ASP A 421 -18.47 -14.39 -0.65
CA ASP A 421 -19.45 -14.13 -1.70
C ASP A 421 -20.84 -13.90 -1.11
N ASP A 422 -21.27 -14.71 -0.13
CA ASP A 422 -22.53 -14.50 0.57
C ASP A 422 -22.58 -13.14 1.30
N LEU A 423 -21.44 -12.71 1.88
CA LEU A 423 -21.36 -11.43 2.57
C LEU A 423 -21.39 -10.25 1.59
N LYS A 424 -20.68 -10.34 0.47
CA LYS A 424 -20.69 -9.32 -0.60
C LYS A 424 -22.10 -9.11 -1.14
N GLU A 425 -22.82 -10.20 -1.43
CA GLU A 425 -24.20 -10.11 -1.88
C GLU A 425 -25.12 -9.50 -0.82
N ALA A 426 -24.89 -9.80 0.46
CA ALA A 426 -25.65 -9.19 1.56
C ALA A 426 -25.40 -7.67 1.67
N PHE A 427 -24.17 -7.20 1.47
CA PHE A 427 -23.85 -5.78 1.42
C PHE A 427 -24.50 -5.09 0.22
N LYS A 428 -24.40 -5.68 -0.96
CA LYS A 428 -25.03 -5.18 -2.19
C LYS A 428 -26.54 -5.06 -2.06
N ALA A 429 -27.17 -6.03 -1.40
CA ALA A 429 -28.59 -6.05 -1.13
C ALA A 429 -29.02 -5.21 0.10
N ARG A 430 -28.07 -4.48 0.77
CA ARG A 430 -28.34 -3.68 1.98
C ARG A 430 -28.98 -4.49 3.14
N LEU A 431 -28.60 -5.76 3.26
CA LEU A 431 -29.13 -6.67 4.29
C LEU A 431 -28.35 -6.64 5.61
N ILE A 432 -27.23 -5.94 5.67
CA ILE A 432 -26.37 -5.84 6.86
C ILE A 432 -26.22 -4.38 7.26
N THR A 433 -26.27 -4.14 8.57
CA THR A 433 -26.01 -2.81 9.15
C THR A 433 -24.97 -2.92 10.26
N ILE A 434 -23.92 -2.12 10.17
CA ILE A 434 -22.79 -2.10 11.10
C ILE A 434 -22.74 -0.74 11.79
N PRO A 435 -23.16 -0.63 13.06
CA PRO A 435 -23.13 0.63 13.80
C PRO A 435 -21.75 0.93 14.39
N ASP A 436 -20.86 -0.06 14.49
CA ASP A 436 -19.51 0.08 15.00
C ASP A 436 -18.62 0.73 13.92
N ALA A 437 -18.22 2.00 14.15
CA ALA A 437 -17.43 2.75 13.18
C ALA A 437 -16.04 2.13 12.96
N ASP A 438 -15.39 1.63 14.04
CA ASP A 438 -14.08 0.98 13.94
C ASP A 438 -14.18 -0.34 13.16
N GLY A 439 -15.25 -1.11 13.41
CA GLY A 439 -15.54 -2.33 12.68
C GLY A 439 -15.87 -2.06 11.20
N LEU A 440 -16.68 -1.03 10.90
CA LEU A 440 -17.01 -0.65 9.53
C LEU A 440 -15.76 -0.20 8.75
N ALA A 441 -14.82 0.48 9.41
CA ALA A 441 -13.57 0.94 8.79
C ALA A 441 -12.77 -0.22 8.21
N GLN A 442 -12.74 -1.40 8.82
CA GLN A 442 -12.03 -2.57 8.28
C GLN A 442 -12.63 -3.03 6.94
N PHE A 443 -13.93 -2.92 6.72
CA PHE A 443 -14.56 -3.27 5.43
C PHE A 443 -14.09 -2.39 4.28
N THR A 444 -13.74 -1.14 4.54
CA THR A 444 -13.28 -0.20 3.49
C THR A 444 -11.92 -0.56 2.92
N THR A 445 -11.14 -1.38 3.63
CA THR A 445 -9.80 -1.84 3.23
C THR A 445 -9.80 -3.26 2.66
N MET A 446 -10.97 -3.92 2.58
CA MET A 446 -11.09 -5.25 1.99
C MET A 446 -11.02 -5.19 0.47
N ILE A 447 -10.25 -6.09 -0.11
CA ILE A 447 -10.04 -6.21 -1.56
C ILE A 447 -10.28 -7.64 -2.03
N THR A 448 -10.62 -7.76 -3.33
CA THR A 448 -10.61 -9.05 -4.02
C THR A 448 -9.48 -9.04 -5.05
N ASP A 449 -8.58 -10.02 -4.98
CA ASP A 449 -7.46 -10.16 -5.91
C ASP A 449 -7.89 -10.72 -7.28
N GLU A 450 -6.93 -10.89 -8.19
CA GLU A 450 -7.15 -11.40 -9.56
C GLU A 450 -7.68 -12.85 -9.58
N ASN A 451 -7.44 -13.61 -8.53
CA ASN A 451 -7.92 -14.99 -8.35
C ASN A 451 -9.27 -15.07 -7.67
N GLY A 452 -9.89 -13.92 -7.34
CA GLY A 452 -11.14 -13.84 -6.60
C GLY A 452 -10.97 -14.02 -5.08
N TRP A 453 -9.73 -14.04 -4.55
CA TRP A 453 -9.47 -14.16 -3.13
C TRP A 453 -9.74 -12.84 -2.41
N THR A 454 -10.57 -12.88 -1.37
CA THR A 454 -10.94 -11.70 -0.57
C THR A 454 -10.10 -11.64 0.69
N GLN A 455 -9.46 -10.49 0.92
CA GLN A 455 -8.56 -10.26 2.05
C GLN A 455 -8.47 -8.78 2.39
N ALA A 456 -7.95 -8.43 3.57
CA ALA A 456 -7.57 -7.06 3.86
C ALA A 456 -6.35 -6.63 3.02
N GLN A 457 -6.25 -5.35 2.74
CA GLN A 457 -5.00 -4.77 2.23
C GLN A 457 -3.88 -5.00 3.23
N ARG A 458 -2.64 -5.16 2.75
CA ARG A 458 -1.50 -5.33 3.64
C ARG A 458 -1.36 -4.15 4.60
N GLY A 459 -1.19 -4.48 5.89
CA GLY A 459 -1.17 -3.50 6.97
C GLY A 459 -2.55 -3.03 7.45
N ALA A 460 -3.62 -3.56 6.86
CA ALA A 460 -4.99 -3.44 7.35
C ALA A 460 -5.45 -4.75 8.00
N HIS A 461 -6.65 -4.73 8.58
CA HIS A 461 -7.23 -5.83 9.33
C HIS A 461 -8.52 -6.30 8.71
N ASP A 462 -8.80 -7.61 8.76
CA ASP A 462 -10.04 -8.26 8.31
C ASP A 462 -10.76 -9.04 9.44
N ASP A 463 -10.31 -8.88 10.67
CA ASP A 463 -10.84 -9.62 11.82
C ASP A 463 -12.32 -9.32 12.07
N PHE A 464 -12.74 -8.04 11.98
CA PHE A 464 -14.15 -7.67 12.15
C PHE A 464 -15.00 -8.11 10.94
N PRO A 465 -14.60 -7.90 9.69
CA PRO A 465 -15.23 -8.50 8.51
C PRO A 465 -15.37 -10.02 8.61
N THR A 466 -14.33 -10.74 9.04
CA THR A 466 -14.33 -12.19 9.20
C THR A 466 -15.37 -12.64 10.23
N ALA A 467 -15.38 -12.00 11.41
CA ALA A 467 -16.39 -12.31 12.43
C ALA A 467 -17.83 -12.05 11.93
N VAL A 468 -18.07 -10.94 11.22
CA VAL A 468 -19.38 -10.64 10.61
C VAL A 468 -19.74 -11.67 9.55
N ALA A 469 -18.80 -12.08 8.71
CA ALA A 469 -19.01 -13.07 7.65
C ALA A 469 -19.39 -14.45 8.24
N ILE A 470 -18.69 -14.90 9.27
CA ILE A 470 -19.03 -16.15 9.97
C ILE A 470 -20.41 -16.02 10.65
N ALA A 471 -20.71 -14.91 11.33
CA ALA A 471 -22.02 -14.68 11.92
C ALA A 471 -23.15 -14.70 10.87
N TRP A 472 -22.90 -14.14 9.67
CA TRP A 472 -23.83 -14.19 8.56
C TRP A 472 -24.10 -15.63 8.07
N GLN A 473 -23.09 -16.50 8.07
CA GLN A 473 -23.28 -17.93 7.79
C GLN A 473 -24.06 -18.65 8.87
N MET A 474 -23.92 -18.28 10.15
CA MET A 474 -24.68 -18.88 11.25
C MET A 474 -26.20 -18.72 11.07
N ARG A 475 -26.65 -17.72 10.30
CA ARG A 475 -28.07 -17.54 9.93
C ARG A 475 -28.68 -18.79 9.31
N LYS A 476 -27.93 -19.56 8.54
CA LYS A 476 -28.34 -20.80 7.88
C LYS A 476 -28.55 -21.96 8.87
N HIS A 477 -27.93 -21.85 10.05
CA HIS A 477 -27.89 -22.86 11.09
C HIS A 477 -28.78 -22.51 12.32
N ALA A 478 -29.28 -21.29 12.38
CA ALA A 478 -30.21 -20.83 13.39
C ALA A 478 -31.59 -21.46 13.10
N SER A 479 -31.66 -22.78 13.16
CA SER A 479 -32.92 -23.53 12.91
C SER A 479 -33.97 -23.28 13.98
N SER A 480 -35.21 -23.43 13.60
CA SER A 480 -36.47 -23.46 14.35
C SER A 480 -36.51 -24.43 15.55
N GLY A 481 -35.50 -24.39 16.45
CA GLY A 481 -35.59 -25.09 17.73
C GLY A 481 -36.50 -24.32 18.69
N MET A 482 -37.57 -24.94 19.14
CA MET A 482 -38.42 -24.45 20.20
C MET A 482 -37.57 -23.95 21.37
N ASN A 483 -37.85 -22.72 21.82
CA ASN A 483 -37.34 -22.20 23.06
C ASN A 483 -37.73 -23.14 24.20
N GLN A 484 -36.81 -23.88 24.79
CA GLN A 484 -37.03 -24.35 26.15
C GLN A 484 -36.99 -23.10 27.04
N VAL A 485 -38.15 -22.68 27.46
CA VAL A 485 -38.32 -21.71 28.53
C VAL A 485 -37.77 -22.38 29.79
N VAL A 486 -36.53 -22.06 30.15
CA VAL A 486 -35.99 -22.40 31.48
C VAL A 486 -36.67 -21.44 32.45
N VAL A 487 -37.78 -21.91 33.06
CA VAL A 487 -38.36 -21.25 34.21
C VAL A 487 -37.37 -21.38 35.35
N LEU A 488 -36.63 -20.30 35.61
CA LEU A 488 -35.86 -20.16 36.88
C LEU A 488 -36.83 -20.16 38.02
N LYS A 489 -37.03 -21.30 38.68
CA LYS A 489 -37.67 -21.36 39.97
C LYS A 489 -36.83 -20.51 40.95
N SER A 490 -37.38 -19.38 41.37
CA SER A 490 -36.83 -18.60 42.43
C SER A 490 -36.74 -19.47 43.70
N ARG A 491 -35.54 -19.75 44.18
CA ARG A 491 -35.28 -20.21 45.55
C ARG A 491 -35.19 -18.99 46.45
N TRP A 492 -36.35 -18.48 46.82
CA TRP A 492 -36.54 -17.71 48.03
C TRP A 492 -38.05 -17.82 48.32
N GLY A 493 -38.44 -18.82 49.13
CA GLY A 493 -39.62 -18.84 49.95
C GLY A 493 -39.19 -18.51 51.37
#